data_261b2f2cd16693a1e64f391fff0abd1b
#
_entry.id   261b2f2cd16693a1e64f391fff0abd1b
#
_cell.length_a   1.000
_cell.length_b   1.000
_cell.length_c   1.000
_cell.angle_alpha   90.00
_cell.angle_beta   90.00
_cell.angle_gamma   90.00
#
_symmetry.space_group_name_H-M   'P 1'
#
loop_
_entity.id
_entity.type
_entity.pdbx_description
1 polymer ?
#
loop_
_entity_poly.entity_id
_entity_poly.type
_entity_poly.pdbx_seq_one_letter_code
_entity_poly.pdbx_strand_id
1 'polypeptide(L)'
;VSDKVDPVELSNRIIDTGNPEPPHNRVLDELVEVEDEVAVVESFSHCWAIKTLEGLVCVDASGTGSGENVVEALRGWSKDPIHSLVYTHGHLDHVGGSGAFIEDAEARSEKKPVVIAHEAVLDRFDRYRLTSDWNTYINKRQFGGITPRAEVGTTRIGIGGFGSTFLPDSVVDPEITYKDNYLLEVGDKSLELNHGRGETDDHTWVWDEEKKTVYAGDFVIWTFPNAGNPQKVQRYAPEWAQTLREMLDRGAEKVYPAHGLPIVGRKRVESVLGDMAEALEYLIDSTVELMNSGARLDQIIHEVSVPANLSDKPWLAPLYDEPEFVVRNIYRLYGGWWDGDPSRLKPAPDSLLAKEMVSLLGSVEVLIDRADELAEKGELRLACHLVEIAVQSEPSHEGAQRARARIYWQRRSAERSLMSKGIFAAAARESEATYGERTPRMKMRDAVRKSMQ
;
A
#
# COMPACT_ATOMS: atom_id res chain seq x y z
N VAL A 1 5.06 -24.73 -5.01
CA VAL A 1 4.46 -25.12 -6.31
C VAL A 1 4.09 -23.91 -7.13
N SER A 2 3.78 -22.75 -6.53
CA SER A 2 3.36 -21.53 -7.23
C SER A 2 4.51 -20.72 -7.86
N ASP A 3 5.74 -20.92 -7.41
CA ASP A 3 6.89 -20.07 -7.80
C ASP A 3 7.40 -20.31 -9.24
N LYS A 4 6.90 -21.36 -9.92
CA LYS A 4 7.28 -21.70 -11.31
C LYS A 4 6.15 -21.50 -12.32
N VAL A 5 4.99 -20.98 -11.89
CA VAL A 5 3.89 -20.72 -12.81
C VAL A 5 4.14 -19.40 -13.52
N ASP A 6 3.94 -19.37 -14.82
CA ASP A 6 4.01 -18.16 -15.63
C ASP A 6 3.02 -17.10 -15.06
N PRO A 7 3.47 -15.85 -14.82
CA PRO A 7 2.62 -14.82 -14.21
C PRO A 7 1.39 -14.46 -15.05
N VAL A 8 1.51 -14.51 -16.38
CA VAL A 8 0.38 -14.24 -17.29
C VAL A 8 -0.64 -15.38 -17.24
N GLU A 9 -0.17 -16.64 -17.22
CA GLU A 9 -1.07 -17.80 -17.08
C GLU A 9 -1.81 -17.79 -15.75
N LEU A 10 -1.12 -17.45 -14.65
CA LEU A 10 -1.73 -17.34 -13.33
C LEU A 10 -2.79 -16.24 -13.31
N SER A 11 -2.45 -15.06 -13.82
CA SER A 11 -3.37 -13.93 -13.96
C SER A 11 -4.63 -14.31 -14.73
N ASN A 12 -4.44 -14.90 -15.90
CA ASN A 12 -5.53 -15.33 -16.77
C ASN A 12 -6.49 -16.31 -16.06
N ARG A 13 -5.95 -17.30 -15.33
CA ARG A 13 -6.77 -18.25 -14.55
C ARG A 13 -7.60 -17.56 -13.48
N ILE A 14 -6.97 -16.66 -12.70
CA ILE A 14 -7.66 -15.94 -11.62
C ILE A 14 -8.79 -15.08 -12.20
N ILE A 15 -8.51 -14.33 -13.27
CA ILE A 15 -9.51 -13.42 -13.86
C ILE A 15 -10.64 -14.22 -14.50
N ASP A 16 -10.33 -15.23 -15.27
CA ASP A 16 -11.32 -16.01 -16.04
C ASP A 16 -12.24 -16.85 -15.11
N THR A 17 -11.70 -17.31 -13.96
CA THR A 17 -12.47 -18.15 -13.03
C THR A 17 -13.09 -17.39 -11.87
N GLY A 18 -12.58 -16.19 -11.56
CA GLY A 18 -12.94 -15.44 -10.34
C GLY A 18 -12.46 -16.09 -9.04
N ASN A 19 -11.60 -17.12 -9.11
CA ASN A 19 -11.08 -17.81 -7.94
C ASN A 19 -9.72 -17.24 -7.54
N PRO A 20 -9.53 -16.80 -6.29
CA PRO A 20 -8.24 -16.32 -5.82
C PRO A 20 -7.23 -17.46 -5.72
N GLU A 21 -6.07 -17.29 -6.34
CA GLU A 21 -4.92 -18.19 -6.23
C GLU A 21 -3.73 -17.37 -5.70
N PRO A 22 -3.52 -17.31 -4.37
CA PRO A 22 -2.37 -16.62 -3.81
C PRO A 22 -1.08 -17.46 -3.96
N PRO A 23 0.10 -16.83 -4.03
CA PRO A 23 0.30 -15.39 -3.98
C PRO A 23 0.15 -14.73 -5.35
N HIS A 24 -0.59 -13.63 -5.43
CA HIS A 24 -0.68 -12.81 -6.64
C HIS A 24 0.41 -11.73 -6.70
N ASN A 25 0.97 -11.30 -5.56
CA ASN A 25 2.18 -10.48 -5.53
C ASN A 25 3.39 -11.36 -5.17
N ARG A 26 4.20 -11.70 -6.17
CA ARG A 26 5.34 -12.60 -6.06
C ARG A 26 6.63 -11.79 -5.92
N VAL A 27 7.35 -11.99 -4.83
CA VAL A 27 8.61 -11.31 -4.54
C VAL A 27 9.72 -12.35 -4.66
N LEU A 28 10.19 -12.58 -5.87
CA LEU A 28 11.16 -13.62 -6.22
C LEU A 28 12.53 -13.02 -6.53
N ASP A 29 12.56 -11.74 -6.93
CA ASP A 29 13.69 -11.03 -7.50
C ASP A 29 14.20 -11.77 -8.78
N GLU A 30 13.31 -12.46 -9.50
CA GLU A 30 13.57 -13.17 -10.73
C GLU A 30 12.93 -12.43 -11.93
N LEU A 31 13.56 -12.52 -13.09
CA LEU A 31 13.07 -11.90 -14.32
C LEU A 31 12.25 -12.90 -15.13
N VAL A 32 11.10 -12.44 -15.60
CA VAL A 32 10.26 -13.15 -16.57
C VAL A 32 10.05 -12.26 -17.80
N GLU A 33 10.40 -12.75 -18.98
CA GLU A 33 10.04 -12.12 -20.25
C GLU A 33 8.57 -12.44 -20.55
N VAL A 34 7.71 -11.41 -20.54
CA VAL A 34 6.25 -11.58 -20.68
C VAL A 34 5.80 -11.47 -22.14
N GLU A 35 6.58 -10.78 -22.94
CA GLU A 35 6.44 -10.69 -24.39
C GLU A 35 7.79 -10.25 -25.01
N ASP A 36 7.89 -10.32 -26.33
CA ASP A 36 9.09 -9.90 -27.05
C ASP A 36 9.50 -8.47 -26.66
N GLU A 37 10.76 -8.30 -26.26
CA GLU A 37 11.36 -7.03 -25.79
C GLU A 37 10.84 -6.49 -24.46
N VAL A 38 9.93 -7.18 -23.74
CA VAL A 38 9.39 -6.72 -22.47
C VAL A 38 9.51 -7.78 -21.39
N ALA A 39 10.13 -7.41 -20.29
CA ALA A 39 10.30 -8.28 -19.13
C ALA A 39 9.90 -7.59 -17.83
N VAL A 40 9.58 -8.39 -16.85
CA VAL A 40 9.35 -7.96 -15.46
C VAL A 40 10.35 -8.64 -14.53
N VAL A 41 10.93 -7.87 -13.61
CA VAL A 41 11.57 -8.44 -12.43
C VAL A 41 10.53 -8.46 -11.31
N GLU A 42 10.10 -9.66 -10.92
CA GLU A 42 9.09 -9.87 -9.89
C GLU A 42 9.68 -9.61 -8.50
N SER A 43 9.78 -8.33 -8.12
CA SER A 43 10.23 -7.89 -6.82
C SER A 43 9.06 -7.37 -5.97
N PHE A 44 9.31 -6.74 -4.82
CA PHE A 44 8.21 -6.25 -3.97
C PHE A 44 7.35 -5.22 -4.70
N SER A 45 7.92 -4.18 -5.27
CA SER A 45 7.40 -3.46 -6.42
C SER A 45 8.16 -3.95 -7.64
N HIS A 46 7.47 -4.29 -8.70
CA HIS A 46 8.07 -4.83 -9.90
C HIS A 46 8.85 -3.76 -10.65
N CYS A 47 9.96 -4.17 -11.27
CA CYS A 47 10.64 -3.36 -12.27
C CYS A 47 10.28 -3.91 -13.65
N TRP A 48 9.61 -3.11 -14.46
CA TRP A 48 9.35 -3.42 -15.86
C TRP A 48 10.49 -2.92 -16.73
N ALA A 49 10.94 -3.71 -17.66
CA ALA A 49 12.03 -3.37 -18.59
C ALA A 49 11.60 -3.56 -20.03
N ILE A 50 11.86 -2.55 -20.83
CA ILE A 50 11.53 -2.49 -22.27
C ILE A 50 12.84 -2.35 -23.03
N LYS A 51 13.13 -3.26 -23.95
CA LYS A 51 14.27 -3.15 -24.88
C LYS A 51 13.97 -2.15 -25.97
N THR A 52 14.97 -1.35 -26.30
CA THR A 52 14.96 -0.42 -27.41
C THR A 52 16.28 -0.50 -28.18
N LEU A 53 16.39 0.15 -29.34
CA LEU A 53 17.65 0.23 -30.09
C LEU A 53 18.75 1.03 -29.37
N GLU A 54 18.41 1.82 -28.34
CA GLU A 54 19.37 2.65 -27.58
C GLU A 54 19.59 2.20 -26.13
N GLY A 55 19.03 1.04 -25.76
CA GLY A 55 19.15 0.46 -24.41
C GLY A 55 17.82 0.14 -23.76
N LEU A 56 17.84 -0.09 -22.45
CA LEU A 56 16.65 -0.43 -21.69
C LEU A 56 15.95 0.82 -21.16
N VAL A 57 14.64 0.86 -21.27
CA VAL A 57 13.79 1.73 -20.45
C VAL A 57 13.23 0.91 -19.30
N CYS A 58 13.52 1.32 -18.07
CA CYS A 58 13.00 0.66 -16.87
C CYS A 58 11.92 1.52 -16.22
N VAL A 59 10.83 0.88 -15.78
CA VAL A 59 9.74 1.52 -15.01
C VAL A 59 9.78 0.95 -13.60
N ASP A 60 10.04 1.82 -12.64
CA ASP A 60 10.35 1.58 -11.23
C ASP A 60 11.66 0.79 -10.97
N ALA A 61 12.19 0.98 -9.77
CA ALA A 61 13.47 0.45 -9.33
C ALA A 61 13.35 -0.55 -8.16
N SER A 62 12.13 -0.88 -7.77
CA SER A 62 11.84 -1.62 -6.54
C SER A 62 12.36 -0.93 -5.26
N GLY A 63 12.38 -1.62 -4.12
CA GLY A 63 12.77 -1.09 -2.84
C GLY A 63 14.29 -1.10 -2.60
N THR A 64 14.73 -0.36 -1.59
CA THR A 64 16.15 -0.21 -1.21
C THR A 64 16.87 -1.56 -1.01
N GLY A 65 16.19 -2.58 -0.53
CA GLY A 65 16.80 -3.90 -0.29
C GLY A 65 16.72 -4.85 -1.49
N SER A 66 16.19 -4.41 -2.64
CA SER A 66 16.00 -5.24 -3.84
C SER A 66 16.72 -4.70 -5.08
N GLY A 67 17.18 -3.44 -5.05
CA GLY A 67 17.75 -2.78 -6.23
C GLY A 67 18.90 -3.55 -6.90
N GLU A 68 19.84 -4.07 -6.10
CA GLU A 68 20.97 -4.87 -6.61
C GLU A 68 20.45 -6.15 -7.31
N ASN A 69 19.53 -6.88 -6.70
CA ASN A 69 18.95 -8.09 -7.29
C ASN A 69 18.17 -7.78 -8.58
N VAL A 70 17.45 -6.66 -8.61
CA VAL A 70 16.74 -6.21 -9.82
C VAL A 70 17.73 -5.94 -10.96
N VAL A 71 18.79 -5.20 -10.69
CA VAL A 71 19.82 -4.92 -11.71
C VAL A 71 20.52 -6.20 -12.16
N GLU A 72 20.87 -7.11 -11.25
CA GLU A 72 21.46 -8.40 -11.58
C GLU A 72 20.55 -9.21 -12.51
N ALA A 73 19.25 -9.27 -12.22
CA ALA A 73 18.26 -9.97 -13.05
C ALA A 73 18.16 -9.34 -14.45
N LEU A 74 18.12 -7.99 -14.54
CA LEU A 74 18.11 -7.26 -15.80
C LEU A 74 19.37 -7.57 -16.64
N ARG A 75 20.55 -7.60 -16.00
CA ARG A 75 21.84 -7.91 -16.66
C ARG A 75 21.96 -9.36 -17.08
N GLY A 76 21.19 -10.25 -16.44
CA GLY A 76 21.01 -11.63 -16.91
C GLY A 76 20.24 -11.70 -18.24
N TRP A 77 19.31 -10.81 -18.47
CA TRP A 77 18.44 -10.76 -19.65
C TRP A 77 19.02 -9.91 -20.79
N SER A 78 19.64 -8.75 -20.48
CA SER A 78 20.25 -7.89 -21.49
C SER A 78 21.61 -7.35 -21.06
N LYS A 79 22.51 -7.16 -22.03
CA LYS A 79 23.80 -6.48 -21.87
C LYS A 79 23.77 -5.01 -22.31
N ASP A 80 22.65 -4.58 -22.87
CA ASP A 80 22.46 -3.21 -23.30
C ASP A 80 22.49 -2.22 -22.12
N PRO A 81 22.94 -0.98 -22.31
CA PRO A 81 22.90 0.02 -21.24
C PRO A 81 21.46 0.28 -20.78
N ILE A 82 21.28 0.64 -19.51
CA ILE A 82 20.00 1.16 -19.03
C ILE A 82 19.96 2.63 -19.42
N HIS A 83 19.09 2.98 -20.38
CA HIS A 83 18.97 4.33 -20.92
C HIS A 83 18.18 5.24 -19.99
N SER A 84 17.02 4.79 -19.54
CA SER A 84 16.10 5.58 -18.71
C SER A 84 15.52 4.75 -17.57
N LEU A 85 15.30 5.44 -16.45
CA LEU A 85 14.55 4.92 -15.30
C LEU A 85 13.37 5.85 -15.02
N VAL A 86 12.17 5.36 -15.23
CA VAL A 86 10.92 6.10 -14.99
C VAL A 86 10.38 5.73 -13.63
N TYR A 87 10.15 6.70 -12.74
CA TYR A 87 9.42 6.45 -11.51
C TYR A 87 7.93 6.62 -11.74
N THR A 88 7.15 5.61 -11.37
CA THR A 88 5.70 5.76 -11.36
C THR A 88 5.26 6.72 -10.27
N HIS A 89 5.89 6.70 -9.11
CA HIS A 89 5.68 7.66 -8.02
C HIS A 89 6.78 7.53 -6.95
N GLY A 90 6.84 8.45 -6.01
CA GLY A 90 7.94 8.57 -5.05
C GLY A 90 7.81 7.70 -3.78
N HIS A 91 7.10 6.58 -3.78
CA HIS A 91 7.17 5.62 -2.67
C HIS A 91 8.48 4.83 -2.69
N LEU A 92 8.99 4.48 -1.51
CA LEU A 92 10.30 3.85 -1.35
C LEU A 92 10.43 2.47 -2.01
N ASP A 93 9.35 1.77 -2.16
CA ASP A 93 9.31 0.48 -2.84
C ASP A 93 9.35 0.59 -4.37
N HIS A 94 9.24 1.81 -4.92
CA HIS A 94 9.36 2.10 -6.36
C HIS A 94 10.69 2.79 -6.69
N VAL A 95 11.18 3.66 -5.81
CA VAL A 95 12.38 4.47 -6.07
C VAL A 95 13.60 4.01 -5.29
N GLY A 96 13.40 3.21 -4.24
CA GLY A 96 14.44 2.88 -3.25
C GLY A 96 15.64 2.14 -3.81
N GLY A 97 15.46 1.37 -4.88
CA GLY A 97 16.50 0.61 -5.55
C GLY A 97 17.33 1.41 -6.57
N SER A 98 16.98 2.67 -6.84
CA SER A 98 17.56 3.47 -7.94
C SER A 98 19.08 3.67 -7.86
N GLY A 99 19.63 3.72 -6.65
CA GLY A 99 21.10 3.79 -6.47
C GLY A 99 21.85 2.65 -7.13
N ALA A 100 21.30 1.44 -7.10
CA ALA A 100 21.92 0.27 -7.72
C ALA A 100 22.03 0.40 -9.26
N PHE A 101 21.08 1.08 -9.90
CA PHE A 101 21.13 1.36 -11.33
C PHE A 101 22.27 2.30 -11.70
N ILE A 102 22.54 3.29 -10.85
CA ILE A 102 23.66 4.23 -11.03
C ILE A 102 25.01 3.52 -10.80
N GLU A 103 25.10 2.73 -9.72
CA GLU A 103 26.31 1.98 -9.37
C GLU A 103 26.68 0.96 -10.45
N ASP A 104 25.69 0.26 -11.03
CA ASP A 104 25.90 -0.67 -12.13
C ASP A 104 26.45 0.04 -13.39
N ALA A 105 25.85 1.18 -13.76
CA ALA A 105 26.32 1.98 -14.90
C ALA A 105 27.77 2.46 -14.69
N GLU A 106 28.13 2.93 -13.48
CA GLU A 106 29.48 3.33 -13.12
C GLU A 106 30.47 2.16 -13.21
N ALA A 107 30.11 1.00 -12.63
CA ALA A 107 30.94 -0.20 -12.65
C ALA A 107 31.22 -0.68 -14.08
N ARG A 108 30.29 -0.47 -14.99
CA ARG A 108 30.40 -0.85 -16.40
C ARG A 108 31.00 0.24 -17.30
N SER A 109 31.28 1.42 -16.75
CA SER A 109 31.69 2.61 -17.51
C SER A 109 30.67 3.00 -18.60
N GLU A 110 29.41 2.80 -18.31
CA GLU A 110 28.27 3.18 -19.15
C GLU A 110 27.73 4.57 -18.74
N LYS A 111 26.97 5.20 -19.61
CA LYS A 111 26.23 6.42 -19.24
C LYS A 111 25.18 6.06 -18.18
N LYS A 112 25.08 6.88 -17.13
CA LYS A 112 24.04 6.72 -16.10
C LYS A 112 22.66 6.82 -16.74
N PRO A 113 21.68 6.02 -16.31
CA PRO A 113 20.30 6.15 -16.76
C PRO A 113 19.74 7.53 -16.39
N VAL A 114 18.99 8.12 -17.31
CA VAL A 114 18.24 9.35 -17.03
C VAL A 114 17.02 9.01 -16.20
N VAL A 115 16.92 9.57 -15.00
CA VAL A 115 15.77 9.38 -14.12
C VAL A 115 14.68 10.39 -14.47
N ILE A 116 13.46 9.91 -14.74
CA ILE A 116 12.33 10.68 -15.20
C ILE A 116 11.14 10.46 -14.26
N ALA A 117 10.47 11.54 -13.82
CA ALA A 117 9.31 11.43 -12.95
C ALA A 117 8.40 12.66 -13.07
N HIS A 118 7.19 12.57 -12.50
CA HIS A 118 6.35 13.74 -12.28
C HIS A 118 7.01 14.72 -11.29
N GLU A 119 6.84 16.03 -11.49
CA GLU A 119 7.51 17.08 -10.68
C GLU A 119 7.25 16.95 -9.16
N ALA A 120 6.06 16.50 -8.75
CA ALA A 120 5.69 16.33 -7.35
C ALA A 120 6.43 15.19 -6.63
N VAL A 121 7.22 14.37 -7.33
CA VAL A 121 8.12 13.38 -6.70
C VAL A 121 9.17 14.08 -5.86
N LEU A 122 9.71 15.21 -6.32
CA LEU A 122 10.68 16.01 -5.55
C LEU A 122 10.06 16.58 -4.28
N ASP A 123 8.85 17.11 -4.34
CA ASP A 123 8.11 17.60 -3.17
C ASP A 123 7.85 16.47 -2.16
N ARG A 124 7.61 15.26 -2.65
CA ARG A 124 7.47 14.07 -1.82
C ARG A 124 8.78 13.69 -1.13
N PHE A 125 9.89 13.73 -1.82
CA PHE A 125 11.21 13.46 -1.25
C PHE A 125 11.54 14.48 -0.15
N ASP A 126 11.27 15.76 -0.37
CA ASP A 126 11.44 16.79 0.64
C ASP A 126 10.54 16.58 1.86
N ARG A 127 9.28 16.18 1.64
CA ARG A 127 8.38 15.81 2.73
C ARG A 127 8.92 14.60 3.51
N TYR A 128 9.48 13.59 2.86
CA TYR A 128 10.08 12.43 3.54
C TYR A 128 11.32 12.80 4.35
N ARG A 129 12.15 13.71 3.84
CA ARG A 129 13.29 14.29 4.60
C ARG A 129 12.79 15.02 5.84
N LEU A 130 11.79 15.90 5.69
CA LEU A 130 11.17 16.67 6.78
C LEU A 130 10.51 15.79 7.84
N THR A 131 9.84 14.71 7.45
CA THR A 131 9.04 13.86 8.33
C THR A 131 9.62 12.45 8.50
N SER A 132 10.95 12.32 8.42
CA SER A 132 11.65 11.03 8.40
C SER A 132 11.28 10.13 9.58
N ASP A 133 11.38 10.64 10.81
CA ASP A 133 11.08 9.88 12.03
C ASP A 133 9.61 9.48 12.10
N TRP A 134 8.71 10.39 11.72
CA TRP A 134 7.29 10.11 11.67
C TRP A 134 6.97 9.00 10.66
N ASN A 135 7.50 9.09 9.44
CA ASN A 135 7.31 8.04 8.44
C ASN A 135 7.88 6.69 8.90
N THR A 136 9.05 6.68 9.51
CA THR A 136 9.63 5.47 10.12
C THR A 136 8.71 4.89 11.20
N TYR A 137 8.15 5.73 12.07
CA TYR A 137 7.24 5.31 13.15
C TYR A 137 5.95 4.70 12.60
N ILE A 138 5.26 5.39 11.68
CA ILE A 138 3.97 4.90 11.15
C ILE A 138 4.15 3.64 10.30
N ASN A 139 5.25 3.50 9.55
CA ASN A 139 5.53 2.30 8.79
C ASN A 139 5.86 1.11 9.72
N LYS A 140 6.62 1.33 10.80
CA LYS A 140 6.83 0.28 11.83
C LYS A 140 5.52 -0.15 12.47
N ARG A 141 4.60 0.77 12.71
CA ARG A 141 3.26 0.47 13.26
C ARG A 141 2.43 -0.35 12.27
N GLN A 142 2.41 0.03 11.00
CA GLN A 142 1.62 -0.62 9.95
C GLN A 142 2.22 -1.98 9.54
N PHE A 143 3.54 -2.07 9.35
CA PHE A 143 4.22 -3.24 8.77
C PHE A 143 5.06 -4.03 9.77
N GLY A 144 5.44 -3.46 10.91
CA GLY A 144 6.22 -4.11 11.96
C GLY A 144 5.47 -5.24 12.66
N GLY A 145 4.23 -5.49 12.26
CA GLY A 145 3.40 -6.61 12.63
C GLY A 145 3.92 -7.91 12.03
N ILE A 146 3.39 -8.99 12.54
CA ILE A 146 3.72 -10.34 12.12
C ILE A 146 2.49 -10.87 11.41
N THR A 147 2.29 -10.44 10.17
CA THR A 147 1.24 -10.99 9.33
C THR A 147 1.85 -12.10 8.49
N PRO A 148 1.28 -13.31 8.51
CA PRO A 148 1.71 -14.38 7.62
C PRO A 148 1.60 -13.95 6.17
N ARG A 149 2.62 -14.22 5.37
CA ARG A 149 2.71 -13.80 3.96
C ARG A 149 1.50 -14.23 3.14
N ALA A 150 1.05 -15.46 3.33
CA ALA A 150 -0.11 -16.01 2.63
C ALA A 150 -1.42 -15.25 2.89
N GLU A 151 -1.55 -14.56 4.04
CA GLU A 151 -2.75 -13.81 4.38
C GLU A 151 -2.89 -12.49 3.60
N VAL A 152 -1.80 -12.00 3.02
CA VAL A 152 -1.77 -10.72 2.26
C VAL A 152 -1.44 -10.92 0.79
N GLY A 153 -1.46 -12.16 0.32
CA GLY A 153 -1.29 -12.47 -1.11
C GLY A 153 0.12 -12.22 -1.67
N THR A 154 1.15 -12.16 -0.80
CA THR A 154 2.55 -11.94 -1.22
C THR A 154 3.48 -13.02 -0.70
N THR A 155 4.56 -13.32 -1.43
CA THR A 155 5.60 -14.27 -1.03
C THR A 155 6.53 -13.70 0.03
N ARG A 156 6.79 -12.39 0.00
CA ARG A 156 7.64 -11.67 0.95
C ARG A 156 7.12 -10.26 1.19
N ILE A 157 7.14 -9.80 2.45
CA ILE A 157 6.91 -8.39 2.75
C ILE A 157 8.28 -7.71 2.68
N GLY A 158 8.45 -6.89 1.65
CA GLY A 158 9.70 -6.19 1.33
C GLY A 158 9.91 -4.94 2.16
N ILE A 159 9.83 -5.06 3.50
CA ILE A 159 10.27 -3.96 4.35
C ILE A 159 11.75 -4.18 4.60
N GLY A 160 12.57 -3.59 3.73
CA GLY A 160 13.99 -3.38 4.01
C GLY A 160 14.13 -2.68 5.36
N GLY A 161 15.20 -2.98 6.10
CA GLY A 161 15.45 -2.26 7.34
C GLY A 161 15.51 -0.77 7.02
N PHE A 162 14.66 0.03 7.67
CA PHE A 162 14.82 1.47 7.60
C PHE A 162 16.19 1.81 8.17
N GLY A 163 17.01 2.49 7.35
CA GLY A 163 18.28 3.05 7.77
C GLY A 163 18.11 4.14 8.85
N SER A 164 19.08 5.00 8.99
CA SER A 164 19.00 6.17 9.90
C SER A 164 17.94 7.19 9.43
N THR A 165 17.64 7.23 8.13
CA THR A 165 16.65 8.11 7.49
C THR A 165 15.58 7.31 6.76
N PHE A 166 14.38 7.86 6.66
CA PHE A 166 13.27 7.20 5.93
C PHE A 166 13.54 7.16 4.44
N LEU A 167 13.96 8.29 3.84
CA LEU A 167 14.44 8.35 2.46
C LEU A 167 15.97 8.15 2.49
N PRO A 168 16.51 7.04 1.95
CA PRO A 168 17.94 6.82 1.86
C PRO A 168 18.65 7.79 0.92
N ASP A 169 19.88 8.15 1.22
CA ASP A 169 20.71 9.02 0.38
C ASP A 169 21.04 8.41 -1.00
N SER A 170 20.89 7.08 -1.13
CA SER A 170 21.09 6.36 -2.39
C SER A 170 19.91 6.51 -3.39
N VAL A 171 18.78 7.04 -2.96
CA VAL A 171 17.66 7.32 -3.87
C VAL A 171 18.04 8.48 -4.77
N VAL A 172 17.86 8.28 -6.08
CA VAL A 172 18.26 9.25 -7.10
C VAL A 172 17.13 10.23 -7.36
N ASP A 173 17.43 11.54 -7.24
CA ASP A 173 16.47 12.57 -7.63
C ASP A 173 16.25 12.55 -9.16
N PRO A 174 15.01 12.77 -9.66
CA PRO A 174 14.76 12.85 -11.10
C PRO A 174 15.56 13.96 -11.77
N GLU A 175 16.18 13.63 -12.91
CA GLU A 175 16.89 14.59 -13.78
C GLU A 175 15.90 15.32 -14.70
N ILE A 176 14.90 14.60 -15.20
CA ILE A 176 13.82 15.15 -16.01
C ILE A 176 12.52 15.07 -15.21
N THR A 177 11.86 16.21 -15.06
CA THR A 177 10.53 16.27 -14.47
C THR A 177 9.52 16.84 -15.44
N TYR A 178 8.26 16.42 -15.31
CA TYR A 178 7.15 16.90 -16.13
C TYR A 178 5.90 17.11 -15.26
N LYS A 179 4.89 17.80 -15.80
CA LYS A 179 3.68 18.16 -15.06
C LYS A 179 2.45 17.36 -15.48
N ASP A 180 2.08 17.40 -16.73
CA ASP A 180 0.85 16.75 -17.23
C ASP A 180 1.17 15.46 -17.97
N ASN A 181 2.05 15.54 -18.96
CA ASN A 181 2.54 14.40 -19.74
C ASN A 181 3.96 14.66 -20.26
N TYR A 182 4.64 13.57 -20.63
CA TYR A 182 5.95 13.61 -21.24
C TYR A 182 6.09 12.49 -22.27
N LEU A 183 6.53 12.81 -23.47
CA LEU A 183 6.82 11.83 -24.51
C LEU A 183 8.29 11.42 -24.41
N LEU A 184 8.53 10.17 -24.03
CA LEU A 184 9.86 9.58 -23.96
C LEU A 184 10.15 8.83 -25.26
N GLU A 185 11.07 9.36 -26.06
CA GLU A 185 11.55 8.73 -27.27
C GLU A 185 12.92 8.11 -26.99
N VAL A 186 13.08 6.80 -27.18
CA VAL A 186 14.33 6.06 -26.99
C VAL A 186 14.46 5.02 -28.10
N GLY A 187 15.44 5.21 -28.99
CA GLY A 187 15.66 4.33 -30.14
C GLY A 187 14.44 4.26 -31.04
N ASP A 188 13.83 3.09 -31.10
CA ASP A 188 12.63 2.81 -31.90
C ASP A 188 11.32 2.90 -31.11
N LYS A 189 11.36 3.21 -29.81
CA LYS A 189 10.17 3.27 -28.97
C LYS A 189 9.77 4.70 -28.61
N SER A 190 8.47 4.89 -28.53
CA SER A 190 7.84 6.14 -28.12
C SER A 190 6.85 5.81 -26.99
N LEU A 191 7.17 6.23 -25.77
CA LEU A 191 6.40 5.94 -24.57
C LEU A 191 5.82 7.26 -24.02
N GLU A 192 4.53 7.28 -23.79
CA GLU A 192 3.85 8.44 -23.23
C GLU A 192 3.69 8.30 -21.73
N LEU A 193 4.35 9.17 -20.97
CA LEU A 193 4.24 9.25 -19.52
C LEU A 193 3.10 10.21 -19.19
N ASN A 194 2.10 9.73 -18.46
CA ASN A 194 0.91 10.50 -18.14
C ASN A 194 0.78 10.65 -16.63
N HIS A 195 0.49 11.86 -16.18
CA HIS A 195 0.17 12.11 -14.79
C HIS A 195 -1.27 11.71 -14.48
N GLY A 196 -1.49 11.12 -13.31
CA GLY A 196 -2.80 10.89 -12.72
C GLY A 196 -2.68 10.88 -11.20
N ARG A 197 -3.67 11.43 -10.50
CA ARG A 197 -3.73 11.28 -9.05
C ARG A 197 -4.42 9.98 -8.70
N GLY A 198 -3.93 9.30 -7.70
CA GLY A 198 -4.53 8.05 -7.22
C GLY A 198 -4.09 7.76 -5.80
N GLU A 199 -3.26 6.76 -5.60
CA GLU A 199 -2.60 6.51 -4.32
C GLU A 199 -1.82 7.74 -3.85
N THR A 200 -1.23 8.46 -4.77
CA THR A 200 -0.41 9.63 -4.51
C THR A 200 -0.71 10.77 -5.49
N ASP A 201 -0.21 11.94 -5.17
CA ASP A 201 -0.35 13.17 -5.95
C ASP A 201 0.69 13.32 -7.08
N ASP A 202 1.67 12.43 -7.12
CA ASP A 202 2.81 12.43 -8.04
C ASP A 202 2.82 11.23 -9.00
N HIS A 203 1.67 10.54 -9.16
CA HIS A 203 1.64 9.27 -9.84
C HIS A 203 1.70 9.42 -11.37
N THR A 204 2.49 8.55 -11.99
CA THR A 204 2.69 8.39 -13.43
C THR A 204 2.21 7.03 -13.87
N TRP A 205 1.52 6.96 -14.99
CA TRP A 205 1.33 5.72 -15.75
C TRP A 205 1.93 5.88 -17.14
N VAL A 206 2.53 4.81 -17.67
CA VAL A 206 3.20 4.83 -18.98
C VAL A 206 2.33 4.12 -20.00
N TRP A 207 2.13 4.76 -21.15
CA TRP A 207 1.39 4.22 -22.27
C TRP A 207 2.30 3.90 -23.46
N ASP A 208 2.24 2.67 -23.92
CA ASP A 208 2.83 2.20 -25.16
C ASP A 208 1.70 2.04 -26.20
N GLU A 209 1.60 2.99 -27.12
CA GLU A 209 0.57 3.02 -28.16
C GLU A 209 0.73 1.85 -29.13
N GLU A 210 1.97 1.46 -29.47
CA GLU A 210 2.25 0.40 -30.44
C GLU A 210 1.77 -0.95 -29.89
N LYS A 211 2.07 -1.23 -28.62
CA LYS A 211 1.73 -2.51 -27.97
C LYS A 211 0.38 -2.46 -27.24
N LYS A 212 -0.33 -1.31 -27.23
CA LYS A 212 -1.56 -1.09 -26.45
C LYS A 212 -1.40 -1.49 -24.98
N THR A 213 -0.24 -1.14 -24.40
CA THR A 213 0.16 -1.55 -23.07
C THR A 213 0.21 -0.36 -22.12
N VAL A 214 -0.32 -0.56 -20.92
CA VAL A 214 -0.22 0.38 -19.78
C VAL A 214 0.74 -0.21 -18.75
N TYR A 215 1.80 0.54 -18.37
CA TYR A 215 2.56 0.28 -17.15
C TYR A 215 1.94 1.13 -16.05
N ALA A 216 1.15 0.49 -15.19
CA ALA A 216 0.17 1.18 -14.37
C ALA A 216 0.71 1.71 -13.04
N GLY A 217 1.93 1.33 -12.63
CA GLY A 217 2.37 1.59 -11.26
C GLY A 217 1.35 1.02 -10.26
N ASP A 218 1.01 1.79 -9.24
CA ASP A 218 0.06 1.40 -8.19
C ASP A 218 -1.40 1.73 -8.50
N PHE A 219 -1.72 2.18 -9.73
CA PHE A 219 -3.14 2.22 -10.14
C PHE A 219 -3.77 0.84 -10.15
N VAL A 220 -2.96 -0.23 -10.25
CA VAL A 220 -3.41 -1.61 -10.14
C VAL A 220 -2.47 -2.37 -9.20
N ILE A 221 -2.98 -2.91 -8.10
CA ILE A 221 -2.19 -3.61 -7.07
C ILE A 221 -2.76 -4.98 -6.67
N TRP A 222 -3.72 -5.51 -7.43
CA TRP A 222 -4.36 -6.82 -7.19
C TRP A 222 -5.00 -6.99 -5.82
N THR A 223 -5.31 -5.90 -5.16
CA THR A 223 -6.12 -5.80 -3.95
C THR A 223 -7.03 -4.59 -4.05
N PHE A 224 -7.88 -4.37 -3.06
CA PHE A 224 -8.68 -3.14 -3.02
C PHE A 224 -7.76 -1.91 -3.13
N PRO A 225 -8.11 -0.91 -3.98
CA PRO A 225 -7.29 0.27 -4.21
C PRO A 225 -6.87 0.97 -2.91
N ASN A 226 -5.59 1.29 -2.78
CA ASN A 226 -5.03 1.93 -1.59
C ASN A 226 -5.39 3.42 -1.54
N ALA A 227 -6.68 3.72 -1.57
CA ALA A 227 -7.23 5.07 -1.61
C ALA A 227 -7.64 5.62 -0.23
N GLY A 228 -7.40 4.86 0.84
CA GLY A 228 -7.91 5.18 2.17
C GLY A 228 -6.91 5.18 3.32
N ASN A 229 -5.66 4.80 3.14
CA ASN A 229 -4.68 4.54 4.19
C ASN A 229 -4.77 5.47 5.41
N PRO A 230 -5.05 4.95 6.64
CA PRO A 230 -5.36 5.76 7.82
C PRO A 230 -4.17 6.55 8.36
N GLN A 231 -2.94 6.23 7.96
CA GLN A 231 -1.71 6.85 8.46
C GLN A 231 -0.97 7.70 7.42
N LYS A 232 -1.53 7.86 6.23
CA LYS A 232 -0.90 8.58 5.13
C LYS A 232 -1.64 9.89 4.83
N VAL A 233 -1.01 10.71 3.99
CA VAL A 233 -1.63 11.94 3.47
C VAL A 233 -2.84 11.62 2.60
N GLN A 234 -3.54 12.66 2.11
CA GLN A 234 -4.70 12.51 1.24
C GLN A 234 -4.42 11.58 0.07
N ARG A 235 -5.41 10.74 -0.26
CA ARG A 235 -5.50 9.88 -1.44
C ARG A 235 -6.66 10.36 -2.31
N TYR A 236 -6.65 10.02 -3.57
CA TYR A 236 -7.48 10.67 -4.59
C TYR A 236 -8.35 9.65 -5.31
N ALA A 237 -9.32 9.07 -4.59
CA ALA A 237 -10.22 8.07 -5.14
C ALA A 237 -10.95 8.51 -6.43
N PRO A 238 -11.45 9.77 -6.55
CA PRO A 238 -12.12 10.24 -7.76
C PRO A 238 -11.21 10.27 -8.98
N GLU A 239 -10.02 10.86 -8.83
CA GLU A 239 -9.04 10.96 -9.91
C GLU A 239 -8.46 9.59 -10.26
N TRP A 240 -8.36 8.68 -9.26
CA TRP A 240 -7.96 7.29 -9.52
C TRP A 240 -8.96 6.59 -10.43
N ALA A 241 -10.27 6.66 -10.12
CA ALA A 241 -11.31 6.08 -10.95
C ALA A 241 -11.28 6.66 -12.38
N GLN A 242 -11.14 8.00 -12.49
CA GLN A 242 -11.00 8.67 -13.78
C GLN A 242 -9.79 8.14 -14.57
N THR A 243 -8.63 8.02 -13.94
CA THR A 243 -7.40 7.52 -14.62
C THR A 243 -7.58 6.09 -15.12
N LEU A 244 -8.25 5.21 -14.35
CA LEU A 244 -8.58 3.87 -14.82
C LEU A 244 -9.51 3.89 -16.04
N ARG A 245 -10.48 4.80 -16.08
CA ARG A 245 -11.36 5.01 -17.25
C ARG A 245 -10.57 5.52 -18.46
N GLU A 246 -9.63 6.45 -18.25
CA GLU A 246 -8.76 6.95 -19.32
C GLU A 246 -7.89 5.85 -19.94
N MET A 247 -7.34 4.94 -19.12
CA MET A 247 -6.60 3.77 -19.62
C MET A 247 -7.49 2.86 -20.48
N LEU A 248 -8.75 2.65 -20.07
CA LEU A 248 -9.73 1.88 -20.84
C LEU A 248 -10.10 2.58 -22.15
N ASP A 249 -10.32 3.89 -22.14
CA ASP A 249 -10.71 4.69 -23.31
C ASP A 249 -9.59 4.73 -24.38
N ARG A 250 -8.32 4.63 -23.96
CA ARG A 250 -7.20 4.43 -24.88
C ARG A 250 -7.17 3.05 -25.54
N GLY A 251 -8.02 2.14 -25.10
CA GLY A 251 -8.13 0.80 -25.65
C GLY A 251 -7.01 -0.13 -25.19
N ALA A 252 -6.59 -0.01 -23.94
CA ALA A 252 -5.57 -0.87 -23.37
C ALA A 252 -5.91 -2.36 -23.52
N GLU A 253 -4.96 -3.12 -24.00
CA GLU A 253 -5.05 -4.58 -24.16
C GLU A 253 -4.19 -5.33 -23.15
N LYS A 254 -3.23 -4.62 -22.53
CA LYS A 254 -2.35 -5.14 -21.51
C LYS A 254 -2.17 -4.10 -20.41
N VAL A 255 -2.10 -4.57 -19.17
CA VAL A 255 -1.79 -3.75 -18.00
C VAL A 255 -0.72 -4.44 -17.18
N TYR A 256 0.36 -3.74 -16.96
CA TYR A 256 1.54 -4.18 -16.24
C TYR A 256 1.66 -3.38 -14.93
N PRO A 257 1.20 -3.95 -13.80
CA PRO A 257 1.18 -3.27 -12.51
C PRO A 257 2.54 -3.31 -11.82
N ALA A 258 2.75 -2.43 -10.86
CA ALA A 258 3.93 -2.50 -9.99
C ALA A 258 3.80 -3.57 -8.90
N HIS A 259 2.59 -3.95 -8.54
CA HIS A 259 2.32 -5.06 -7.62
C HIS A 259 1.29 -6.02 -8.21
N GLY A 260 1.57 -7.32 -8.10
CA GLY A 260 0.68 -8.37 -8.57
C GLY A 260 1.04 -8.90 -9.94
N LEU A 261 0.07 -9.32 -10.72
CA LEU A 261 0.26 -10.07 -11.95
C LEU A 261 -0.01 -9.22 -13.19
N PRO A 262 0.70 -9.44 -14.31
CA PRO A 262 0.38 -8.80 -15.59
C PRO A 262 -1.02 -9.22 -16.04
N ILE A 263 -1.81 -8.25 -16.55
CA ILE A 263 -3.14 -8.48 -17.08
C ILE A 263 -3.06 -8.41 -18.61
N VAL A 264 -3.38 -9.52 -19.29
CA VAL A 264 -3.25 -9.63 -20.74
C VAL A 264 -4.58 -10.04 -21.38
N GLY A 265 -4.97 -9.26 -22.39
CA GLY A 265 -6.20 -9.43 -23.15
C GLY A 265 -7.24 -8.38 -22.80
N ARG A 266 -7.74 -7.71 -23.85
CA ARG A 266 -8.64 -6.56 -23.75
C ARG A 266 -9.82 -6.80 -22.80
N LYS A 267 -10.52 -7.94 -22.90
CA LYS A 267 -11.67 -8.25 -22.03
C LYS A 267 -11.29 -8.37 -20.55
N ARG A 268 -10.09 -8.90 -20.24
CA ARG A 268 -9.60 -9.02 -18.86
C ARG A 268 -9.23 -7.65 -18.32
N VAL A 269 -8.59 -6.81 -19.15
CA VAL A 269 -8.30 -5.41 -18.81
C VAL A 269 -9.59 -4.65 -18.55
N GLU A 270 -10.58 -4.73 -19.45
CA GLU A 270 -11.89 -4.11 -19.29
C GLU A 270 -12.59 -4.57 -17.99
N SER A 271 -12.50 -5.87 -17.67
CA SER A 271 -13.09 -6.39 -16.42
C SER A 271 -12.38 -5.85 -15.18
N VAL A 272 -11.05 -5.96 -15.10
CA VAL A 272 -10.31 -5.61 -13.88
C VAL A 272 -10.34 -4.11 -13.63
N LEU A 273 -9.97 -3.29 -14.64
CA LEU A 273 -9.96 -1.84 -14.49
C LEU A 273 -11.37 -1.28 -14.33
N GLY A 274 -12.35 -1.86 -15.06
CA GLY A 274 -13.75 -1.50 -14.96
C GLY A 274 -14.33 -1.74 -13.57
N ASP A 275 -14.12 -2.93 -13.01
CA ASP A 275 -14.56 -3.27 -11.66
C ASP A 275 -13.89 -2.38 -10.60
N MET A 276 -12.58 -2.06 -10.76
CA MET A 276 -11.86 -1.18 -9.82
C MET A 276 -12.40 0.26 -9.88
N ALA A 277 -12.60 0.79 -11.08
CA ALA A 277 -13.18 2.13 -11.25
C ALA A 277 -14.61 2.19 -10.68
N GLU A 278 -15.45 1.21 -11.00
CA GLU A 278 -16.83 1.12 -10.49
C GLU A 278 -16.87 1.03 -8.96
N ALA A 279 -15.98 0.27 -8.34
CA ALA A 279 -15.92 0.18 -6.88
C ALA A 279 -15.56 1.53 -6.22
N LEU A 280 -14.62 2.27 -6.80
CA LEU A 280 -14.25 3.60 -6.32
C LEU A 280 -15.39 4.61 -6.57
N GLU A 281 -15.97 4.63 -7.77
CA GLU A 281 -17.10 5.49 -8.15
C GLU A 281 -18.29 5.27 -7.20
N TYR A 282 -18.62 4.00 -6.91
CA TYR A 282 -19.70 3.67 -5.98
C TYR A 282 -19.46 4.22 -4.57
N LEU A 283 -18.22 4.06 -4.04
CA LEU A 283 -17.88 4.62 -2.72
C LEU A 283 -17.94 6.15 -2.70
N ILE A 284 -17.50 6.80 -3.79
CA ILE A 284 -17.54 8.25 -3.94
C ILE A 284 -18.99 8.74 -3.94
N ASP A 285 -19.83 8.20 -4.82
CA ASP A 285 -21.21 8.62 -5.00
C ASP A 285 -22.02 8.41 -3.72
N SER A 286 -21.92 7.22 -3.12
CA SER A 286 -22.64 6.90 -1.88
C SER A 286 -22.20 7.76 -0.70
N THR A 287 -20.88 8.02 -0.58
CA THR A 287 -20.34 8.88 0.48
C THR A 287 -20.82 10.32 0.30
N VAL A 288 -20.73 10.86 -0.92
CA VAL A 288 -21.13 12.25 -1.24
C VAL A 288 -22.65 12.43 -1.09
N GLU A 289 -23.46 11.45 -1.51
CA GLU A 289 -24.91 11.48 -1.31
C GLU A 289 -25.27 11.63 0.16
N LEU A 290 -24.68 10.82 1.04
CA LEU A 290 -24.90 10.92 2.48
C LEU A 290 -24.36 12.24 3.08
N MET A 291 -23.20 12.71 2.62
CA MET A 291 -22.67 14.04 3.02
C MET A 291 -23.65 15.15 2.64
N ASN A 292 -24.19 15.12 1.41
CA ASN A 292 -25.16 16.11 0.94
C ASN A 292 -26.50 16.07 1.71
N SER A 293 -26.85 14.90 2.27
CA SER A 293 -28.00 14.77 3.17
C SER A 293 -27.74 15.26 4.61
N GLY A 294 -26.50 15.64 4.91
CA GLY A 294 -26.08 16.10 6.25
C GLY A 294 -25.70 14.97 7.20
N ALA A 295 -25.47 13.76 6.71
CA ALA A 295 -25.02 12.64 7.54
C ALA A 295 -23.63 12.90 8.15
N ARG A 296 -23.43 12.45 9.38
CA ARG A 296 -22.14 12.51 10.06
C ARG A 296 -21.23 11.36 9.58
N LEU A 297 -19.93 11.55 9.71
CA LEU A 297 -18.94 10.51 9.32
C LEU A 297 -19.24 9.15 9.96
N ASP A 298 -19.65 9.12 11.22
CA ASP A 298 -20.00 7.87 11.91
C ASP A 298 -21.12 7.09 11.19
N GLN A 299 -22.17 7.78 10.76
CA GLN A 299 -23.24 7.17 9.98
C GLN A 299 -22.72 6.68 8.63
N ILE A 300 -21.98 7.51 7.90
CA ILE A 300 -21.49 7.21 6.56
C ILE A 300 -20.63 5.94 6.53
N ILE A 301 -19.67 5.79 7.46
CA ILE A 301 -18.78 4.62 7.50
C ILE A 301 -19.48 3.30 7.87
N HIS A 302 -20.67 3.37 8.45
CA HIS A 302 -21.46 2.18 8.79
C HIS A 302 -22.52 1.83 7.73
N GLU A 303 -22.88 2.77 6.87
CA GLU A 303 -23.87 2.58 5.81
C GLU A 303 -23.23 2.29 4.45
N VAL A 304 -22.10 2.93 4.13
CA VAL A 304 -21.44 2.78 2.83
C VAL A 304 -20.58 1.52 2.79
N SER A 305 -20.87 0.66 1.83
CA SER A 305 -20.10 -0.58 1.56
C SER A 305 -20.07 -0.89 0.08
N VAL A 306 -19.03 -1.55 -0.39
CA VAL A 306 -18.94 -1.99 -1.79
C VAL A 306 -19.97 -3.07 -2.07
N PRO A 307 -20.72 -3.01 -3.21
CA PRO A 307 -21.67 -4.05 -3.60
C PRO A 307 -21.02 -5.43 -3.72
N ALA A 308 -21.79 -6.49 -3.39
CA ALA A 308 -21.28 -7.87 -3.34
C ALA A 308 -20.70 -8.36 -4.67
N ASN A 309 -21.28 -7.96 -5.81
CA ASN A 309 -20.77 -8.30 -7.13
C ASN A 309 -19.36 -7.76 -7.41
N LEU A 310 -18.93 -6.72 -6.70
CA LEU A 310 -17.58 -6.15 -6.77
C LEU A 310 -16.69 -6.67 -5.63
N SER A 311 -17.20 -6.71 -4.39
CA SER A 311 -16.41 -7.13 -3.22
C SER A 311 -15.93 -8.58 -3.29
N ASP A 312 -16.59 -9.43 -4.08
CA ASP A 312 -16.22 -10.83 -4.27
C ASP A 312 -15.13 -11.04 -5.34
N LYS A 313 -14.74 -9.98 -6.05
CA LYS A 313 -13.68 -10.06 -7.06
C LYS A 313 -12.30 -10.24 -6.41
N PRO A 314 -11.47 -11.20 -6.89
CA PRO A 314 -10.13 -11.42 -6.34
C PRO A 314 -9.24 -10.17 -6.31
N TRP A 315 -9.33 -9.33 -7.36
CA TRP A 315 -8.56 -8.08 -7.50
C TRP A 315 -9.12 -6.90 -6.71
N LEU A 316 -10.26 -7.09 -6.00
CA LEU A 316 -10.84 -6.12 -5.06
C LEU A 316 -10.86 -6.64 -3.62
N ALA A 317 -10.17 -7.74 -3.34
CA ALA A 317 -10.08 -8.26 -1.97
C ALA A 317 -9.41 -7.23 -1.04
N PRO A 318 -9.99 -6.90 0.14
CA PRO A 318 -9.44 -5.89 1.04
C PRO A 318 -8.27 -6.46 1.86
N LEU A 319 -7.16 -6.83 1.17
CA LEU A 319 -5.99 -7.45 1.80
C LEU A 319 -4.97 -6.41 2.29
N TYR A 320 -4.97 -5.21 1.69
CA TYR A 320 -4.07 -4.11 2.04
C TYR A 320 -4.86 -2.93 2.60
N ASP A 321 -5.60 -2.20 1.76
CA ASP A 321 -6.56 -1.18 2.17
C ASP A 321 -7.98 -1.79 2.25
N GLU A 322 -8.94 -1.03 2.74
CA GLU A 322 -10.31 -1.47 2.89
C GLU A 322 -11.32 -0.33 2.65
N PRO A 323 -12.54 -0.64 2.18
CA PRO A 323 -13.55 0.36 1.82
C PRO A 323 -13.83 1.40 2.91
N GLU A 324 -13.88 1.01 4.20
CA GLU A 324 -14.12 1.94 5.31
C GLU A 324 -13.06 3.05 5.36
N PHE A 325 -11.80 2.75 5.07
CA PHE A 325 -10.73 3.76 5.05
C PHE A 325 -10.85 4.67 3.84
N VAL A 326 -11.27 4.14 2.70
CA VAL A 326 -11.52 4.92 1.48
C VAL A 326 -12.68 5.89 1.70
N VAL A 327 -13.77 5.46 2.32
CA VAL A 327 -14.92 6.32 2.70
C VAL A 327 -14.46 7.47 3.60
N ARG A 328 -13.64 7.20 4.64
CA ARG A 328 -13.08 8.24 5.52
C ARG A 328 -12.23 9.25 4.74
N ASN A 329 -11.49 8.77 3.76
CA ASN A 329 -10.61 9.61 2.96
C ASN A 329 -11.37 10.46 1.95
N ILE A 330 -12.45 9.95 1.36
CA ILE A 330 -13.41 10.70 0.51
C ILE A 330 -14.08 11.79 1.37
N TYR A 331 -14.59 11.44 2.56
CA TYR A 331 -15.16 12.41 3.48
C TYR A 331 -14.18 13.56 3.78
N ARG A 332 -12.92 13.22 4.09
CA ARG A 332 -11.87 14.22 4.36
C ARG A 332 -11.56 15.09 3.13
N LEU A 333 -11.58 14.50 1.93
CA LEU A 333 -11.29 15.21 0.68
C LEU A 333 -12.31 16.34 0.43
N TYR A 334 -13.59 16.07 0.65
CA TYR A 334 -14.66 17.01 0.36
C TYR A 334 -15.17 17.78 1.58
N GLY A 335 -15.10 17.20 2.79
CA GLY A 335 -15.68 17.74 4.01
C GLY A 335 -14.68 18.21 5.07
N GLY A 336 -13.39 17.94 4.89
CA GLY A 336 -12.36 18.25 5.88
C GLY A 336 -12.23 17.16 6.96
N TRP A 337 -11.57 17.46 8.07
CA TRP A 337 -11.19 16.46 9.08
C TRP A 337 -12.23 16.25 10.19
N TRP A 338 -13.17 17.18 10.39
CA TRP A 338 -14.14 17.09 11.48
C TRP A 338 -15.27 16.12 11.13
N ASP A 339 -15.53 15.17 12.03
CA ASP A 339 -16.49 14.08 11.86
C ASP A 339 -17.97 14.45 12.08
N GLY A 340 -18.26 15.73 12.38
CA GLY A 340 -19.61 16.22 12.64
C GLY A 340 -20.05 16.10 14.11
N ASP A 341 -19.23 15.57 15.03
CA ASP A 341 -19.52 15.55 16.46
C ASP A 341 -19.05 16.85 17.14
N PRO A 342 -19.96 17.69 17.69
CA PRO A 342 -19.56 18.94 18.32
C PRO A 342 -18.57 18.78 19.46
N SER A 343 -18.62 17.67 20.20
CA SER A 343 -17.70 17.40 21.30
C SER A 343 -16.26 17.17 20.83
N ARG A 344 -16.10 16.70 19.58
CA ARG A 344 -14.79 16.40 18.96
C ARG A 344 -14.19 17.58 18.18
N LEU A 345 -14.92 18.71 18.05
CA LEU A 345 -14.35 19.90 17.40
C LEU A 345 -13.23 20.51 18.25
N LYS A 346 -13.43 20.58 19.56
CA LYS A 346 -12.43 20.99 20.57
C LYS A 346 -12.53 20.04 21.76
N PRO A 347 -12.01 18.82 21.65
CA PRO A 347 -12.24 17.79 22.67
C PRO A 347 -11.49 18.09 23.97
N ALA A 348 -12.02 17.58 25.08
CA ALA A 348 -11.22 17.41 26.28
C ALA A 348 -10.11 16.39 26.02
N PRO A 349 -8.98 16.40 26.75
CA PRO A 349 -8.01 15.31 26.68
C PRO A 349 -8.67 13.95 26.95
N ASP A 350 -8.38 12.95 26.12
CA ASP A 350 -8.98 11.61 26.22
C ASP A 350 -8.80 11.02 27.64
N SER A 351 -7.65 11.25 28.28
CA SER A 351 -7.38 10.80 29.64
C SER A 351 -8.27 11.43 30.71
N LEU A 352 -8.75 12.67 30.52
CA LEU A 352 -9.68 13.31 31.44
C LEU A 352 -11.09 12.76 31.24
N LEU A 353 -11.54 12.59 30.00
CA LEU A 353 -12.82 11.96 29.70
C LEU A 353 -12.86 10.52 30.25
N ALA A 354 -11.80 9.75 30.05
CA ALA A 354 -11.68 8.39 30.56
C ALA A 354 -11.78 8.33 32.11
N LYS A 355 -11.09 9.23 32.82
CA LYS A 355 -11.17 9.33 34.29
C LYS A 355 -12.58 9.67 34.78
N GLU A 356 -13.26 10.57 34.08
CA GLU A 356 -14.64 10.92 34.44
C GLU A 356 -15.57 9.71 34.24
N MET A 357 -15.43 8.97 33.16
CA MET A 357 -16.21 7.76 32.91
C MET A 357 -15.95 6.68 33.97
N VAL A 358 -14.70 6.45 34.37
CA VAL A 358 -14.37 5.51 35.46
C VAL A 358 -14.94 5.99 36.80
N SER A 359 -14.90 7.29 37.06
CA SER A 359 -15.52 7.85 38.28
C SER A 359 -17.02 7.56 38.38
N LEU A 360 -17.74 7.62 37.25
CA LEU A 360 -19.17 7.31 37.18
C LEU A 360 -19.44 5.80 37.35
N LEU A 361 -18.52 4.94 36.91
CA LEU A 361 -18.64 3.47 36.98
C LEU A 361 -18.17 2.91 38.33
N GLY A 362 -17.40 3.67 39.09
CA GLY A 362 -16.85 3.30 40.38
C GLY A 362 -15.48 2.63 40.33
N SER A 363 -15.13 1.92 39.28
CA SER A 363 -13.78 1.35 39.11
C SER A 363 -13.46 1.03 37.66
N VAL A 364 -12.17 0.86 37.37
CA VAL A 364 -11.66 0.49 36.04
C VAL A 364 -11.97 -0.98 35.68
N GLU A 365 -12.10 -1.85 36.70
CA GLU A 365 -12.41 -3.27 36.52
C GLU A 365 -13.75 -3.48 35.82
N VAL A 366 -14.74 -2.62 36.08
CA VAL A 366 -16.06 -2.68 35.41
C VAL A 366 -15.92 -2.55 33.89
N LEU A 367 -15.00 -1.70 33.43
CA LEU A 367 -14.72 -1.55 31.99
C LEU A 367 -13.98 -2.78 31.43
N ILE A 368 -13.03 -3.34 32.19
CA ILE A 368 -12.26 -4.51 31.79
C ILE A 368 -13.19 -5.73 31.65
N ASP A 369 -13.98 -6.01 32.69
CA ASP A 369 -14.90 -7.15 32.71
C ASP A 369 -15.93 -7.04 31.56
N ARG A 370 -16.47 -5.83 31.36
CA ARG A 370 -17.43 -5.63 30.27
C ARG A 370 -16.79 -5.74 28.89
N ALA A 371 -15.55 -5.28 28.72
CA ALA A 371 -14.82 -5.43 27.46
C ALA A 371 -14.55 -6.91 27.15
N ASP A 372 -14.21 -7.72 28.15
CA ASP A 372 -14.00 -9.15 27.99
C ASP A 372 -15.30 -9.87 27.60
N GLU A 373 -16.43 -9.56 28.26
CA GLU A 373 -17.74 -10.10 27.88
C GLU A 373 -18.13 -9.77 26.43
N LEU A 374 -17.83 -8.55 25.96
CA LEU A 374 -18.08 -8.13 24.58
C LEU A 374 -17.16 -8.88 23.60
N ALA A 375 -15.90 -9.03 23.95
CA ALA A 375 -14.94 -9.76 23.14
C ALA A 375 -15.31 -11.23 22.98
N GLU A 376 -15.80 -11.88 24.05
CA GLU A 376 -16.33 -13.25 24.01
C GLU A 376 -17.56 -13.40 23.10
N LYS A 377 -18.36 -12.33 22.96
CA LYS A 377 -19.51 -12.27 22.05
C LYS A 377 -19.13 -11.88 20.61
N GLY A 378 -17.85 -11.61 20.34
CA GLY A 378 -17.38 -11.14 19.04
C GLY A 378 -17.56 -9.64 18.78
N GLU A 379 -18.07 -8.88 19.76
CA GLU A 379 -18.30 -7.43 19.67
C GLU A 379 -16.98 -6.65 19.85
N LEU A 380 -15.98 -6.98 19.05
CA LEU A 380 -14.60 -6.51 19.22
C LEU A 380 -14.45 -4.98 19.04
N ARG A 381 -15.29 -4.33 18.19
CA ARG A 381 -15.26 -2.87 18.02
C ARG A 381 -15.59 -2.18 19.35
N LEU A 382 -16.65 -2.61 20.02
CA LEU A 382 -17.06 -2.08 21.33
C LEU A 382 -16.04 -2.42 22.42
N ALA A 383 -15.56 -3.66 22.46
CA ALA A 383 -14.53 -4.10 23.41
C ALA A 383 -13.27 -3.22 23.33
N CYS A 384 -12.80 -2.88 22.13
CA CYS A 384 -11.66 -1.99 21.93
C CYS A 384 -11.89 -0.60 22.54
N HIS A 385 -13.08 0.00 22.39
CA HIS A 385 -13.39 1.29 23.00
C HIS A 385 -13.29 1.23 24.52
N LEU A 386 -13.84 0.19 25.15
CA LEU A 386 -13.85 0.09 26.62
C LEU A 386 -12.44 -0.10 27.18
N VAL A 387 -11.59 -0.93 26.57
CA VAL A 387 -10.21 -1.10 27.04
C VAL A 387 -9.34 0.13 26.80
N GLU A 388 -9.59 0.92 25.73
CA GLU A 388 -8.91 2.21 25.54
C GLU A 388 -9.27 3.18 26.67
N ILE A 389 -10.56 3.29 27.03
CA ILE A 389 -11.00 4.11 28.17
C ILE A 389 -10.31 3.64 29.46
N ALA A 390 -10.27 2.32 29.71
CA ALA A 390 -9.62 1.78 30.90
C ALA A 390 -8.14 2.14 30.98
N VAL A 391 -7.39 1.95 29.90
CA VAL A 391 -5.95 2.29 29.81
C VAL A 391 -5.70 3.79 29.89
N GLN A 392 -6.54 4.61 29.23
CA GLN A 392 -6.39 6.07 29.28
C GLN A 392 -6.70 6.67 30.65
N SER A 393 -7.61 6.04 31.42
CA SER A 393 -7.89 6.46 32.79
C SER A 393 -6.74 6.14 33.74
N GLU A 394 -6.17 4.93 33.63
CA GLU A 394 -5.11 4.41 34.48
C GLU A 394 -4.03 3.68 33.65
N PRO A 395 -3.09 4.44 33.01
CA PRO A 395 -2.09 3.87 32.11
C PRO A 395 -1.16 2.82 32.72
N SER A 396 -0.96 2.85 34.03
CA SER A 396 -0.15 1.89 34.78
C SER A 396 -0.93 0.69 35.31
N HIS A 397 -2.24 0.61 35.10
CA HIS A 397 -3.07 -0.49 35.60
C HIS A 397 -2.81 -1.75 34.78
N GLU A 398 -2.12 -2.74 35.38
CA GLU A 398 -1.68 -3.96 34.69
C GLU A 398 -2.85 -4.76 34.10
N GLY A 399 -3.97 -4.91 34.81
CA GLY A 399 -5.17 -5.59 34.32
C GLY A 399 -5.73 -4.96 33.05
N ALA A 400 -5.81 -3.61 32.98
CA ALA A 400 -6.26 -2.89 31.81
C ALA A 400 -5.31 -3.09 30.61
N GLN A 401 -3.99 -3.02 30.83
CA GLN A 401 -2.98 -3.27 29.80
C GLN A 401 -3.04 -4.70 29.26
N ARG A 402 -3.22 -5.69 30.16
CA ARG A 402 -3.38 -7.10 29.76
C ARG A 402 -4.66 -7.34 28.95
N ALA A 403 -5.77 -6.74 29.35
CA ALA A 403 -7.03 -6.80 28.64
C ALA A 403 -6.91 -6.13 27.25
N ARG A 404 -6.30 -4.95 27.18
CA ARG A 404 -6.06 -4.24 25.92
C ARG A 404 -5.22 -5.08 24.97
N ALA A 405 -4.12 -5.66 25.42
CA ALA A 405 -3.28 -6.54 24.59
C ALA A 405 -4.06 -7.73 24.04
N ARG A 406 -4.81 -8.44 24.91
CA ARG A 406 -5.61 -9.60 24.52
C ARG A 406 -6.68 -9.27 23.49
N ILE A 407 -7.45 -8.21 23.71
CA ILE A 407 -8.56 -7.80 22.84
C ILE A 407 -8.02 -7.30 21.48
N TYR A 408 -6.93 -6.53 21.44
CA TYR A 408 -6.34 -6.10 20.18
C TYR A 408 -5.69 -7.25 19.40
N TRP A 409 -5.17 -8.31 20.05
CA TRP A 409 -4.75 -9.51 19.32
C TRP A 409 -5.95 -10.24 18.70
N GLN A 410 -7.08 -10.32 19.40
CA GLN A 410 -8.31 -10.88 18.84
C GLN A 410 -8.80 -10.03 17.67
N ARG A 411 -8.85 -8.70 17.85
CA ARG A 411 -9.22 -7.77 16.81
C ARG A 411 -8.36 -7.95 15.55
N ARG A 412 -7.04 -7.97 15.72
CA ARG A 412 -6.10 -8.24 14.63
C ARG A 412 -6.44 -9.54 13.88
N SER A 413 -6.78 -10.57 14.60
CA SER A 413 -7.05 -11.90 14.00
C SER A 413 -8.35 -11.93 13.19
N ALA A 414 -9.30 -11.06 13.51
CA ALA A 414 -10.57 -10.92 12.80
C ALA A 414 -10.46 -10.06 11.52
N GLU A 415 -9.37 -9.31 11.35
CA GLU A 415 -9.20 -8.41 10.20
C GLU A 415 -8.63 -9.13 8.98
N ARG A 416 -8.93 -8.59 7.78
CA ARG A 416 -8.33 -9.01 6.52
C ARG A 416 -7.21 -8.07 6.10
N SER A 417 -7.42 -6.75 6.22
CA SER A 417 -6.52 -5.69 5.82
C SER A 417 -5.18 -5.75 6.56
N LEU A 418 -4.07 -5.68 5.82
CA LEU A 418 -2.71 -5.61 6.38
C LEU A 418 -2.55 -4.38 7.28
N MET A 419 -3.14 -3.25 6.90
CA MET A 419 -3.08 -2.02 7.68
C MET A 419 -3.78 -2.18 9.03
N SER A 420 -4.99 -2.69 9.05
CA SER A 420 -5.74 -3.00 10.28
C SER A 420 -4.99 -3.98 11.16
N LYS A 421 -4.50 -5.09 10.58
CA LYS A 421 -3.70 -6.09 11.30
C LYS A 421 -2.44 -5.50 11.92
N GLY A 422 -1.74 -4.63 11.18
CA GLY A 422 -0.50 -3.99 11.65
C GLY A 422 -0.75 -3.04 12.82
N ILE A 423 -1.74 -2.17 12.67
CA ILE A 423 -2.08 -1.14 13.68
C ILE A 423 -2.60 -1.79 14.96
N PHE A 424 -3.51 -2.75 14.86
CA PHE A 424 -4.02 -3.46 16.06
C PHE A 424 -2.93 -4.30 16.75
N ALA A 425 -2.05 -4.94 15.99
CA ALA A 425 -0.90 -5.63 16.57
C ALA A 425 0.09 -4.66 17.24
N ALA A 426 0.23 -3.43 16.75
CA ALA A 426 1.06 -2.41 17.38
C ALA A 426 0.46 -2.01 18.73
N ALA A 427 -0.86 -1.76 18.79
CA ALA A 427 -1.56 -1.43 20.03
C ALA A 427 -1.43 -2.54 21.10
N ALA A 428 -1.57 -3.81 20.69
CA ALA A 428 -1.35 -4.94 21.60
C ALA A 428 0.08 -4.97 22.16
N ARG A 429 1.08 -4.77 21.31
CA ARG A 429 2.51 -4.76 21.71
C ARG A 429 2.89 -3.58 22.59
N GLU A 430 2.28 -2.41 22.38
CA GLU A 430 2.45 -1.26 23.25
C GLU A 430 2.04 -1.61 24.68
N SER A 431 0.89 -2.25 24.86
CA SER A 431 0.43 -2.71 26.16
C SER A 431 1.33 -3.80 26.74
N GLU A 432 1.73 -4.81 25.97
CA GLU A 432 2.65 -5.86 26.41
C GLU A 432 3.99 -5.30 26.91
N ALA A 433 4.47 -4.23 26.33
CA ALA A 433 5.70 -3.58 26.75
C ALA A 433 5.61 -2.95 28.15
N THR A 434 4.42 -2.61 28.64
CA THR A 434 4.23 -1.94 29.95
C THR A 434 4.42 -2.89 31.13
N TYR A 435 4.08 -4.17 30.97
CA TYR A 435 4.22 -5.18 32.06
C TYR A 435 5.38 -6.16 31.87
N GLY A 436 6.28 -5.88 30.91
CA GLY A 436 7.55 -6.60 30.77
C GLY A 436 7.45 -8.04 30.26
N GLU A 437 6.29 -8.54 29.93
CA GLU A 437 6.14 -9.86 29.32
C GLU A 437 6.51 -9.80 27.83
N ARG A 438 7.71 -10.26 27.53
CA ARG A 438 8.08 -10.53 26.15
C ARG A 438 7.32 -11.76 25.66
N THR A 439 6.48 -11.58 24.66
CA THR A 439 5.78 -12.71 24.02
C THR A 439 6.77 -13.75 23.53
N PRO A 440 6.39 -15.03 23.38
CA PRO A 440 7.23 -16.07 22.78
C PRO A 440 7.83 -15.64 21.43
N ARG A 441 7.08 -14.84 20.65
CA ARG A 441 7.55 -14.28 19.36
C ARG A 441 8.59 -13.17 19.52
N MET A 442 8.45 -12.30 20.52
CA MET A 442 9.49 -11.32 20.84
C MET A 442 10.76 -12.02 21.31
N LYS A 443 10.65 -13.05 22.13
CA LYS A 443 11.79 -13.88 22.55
C LYS A 443 12.46 -14.58 21.37
N MET A 444 11.69 -15.12 20.44
CA MET A 444 12.19 -15.76 19.21
C MET A 444 12.89 -14.77 18.28
N ARG A 445 12.33 -13.57 18.11
CA ARG A 445 12.95 -12.49 17.30
C ARG A 445 14.25 -11.99 17.93
N ASP A 446 14.31 -11.83 19.25
CA ASP A 446 15.53 -11.46 19.95
C ASP A 446 16.59 -12.57 19.86
N ALA A 447 16.19 -13.85 19.90
CA ALA A 447 17.07 -14.99 19.71
C ALA A 447 17.66 -15.02 18.28
N VAL A 448 16.82 -14.78 17.24
CA VAL A 448 17.28 -14.68 15.85
C VAL A 448 18.22 -13.48 15.67
N ARG A 449 17.89 -12.33 16.26
CA ARG A 449 18.75 -11.13 16.17
C ARG A 449 20.10 -11.31 16.87
N LYS A 450 20.12 -12.07 17.98
CA LYS A 450 21.38 -12.43 18.67
C LYS A 450 22.22 -13.46 17.91
N SER A 451 21.60 -14.33 17.12
CA SER A 451 22.32 -15.32 16.30
C SER A 451 22.88 -14.71 15.00
N MET A 452 22.49 -13.49 14.66
CA MET A 452 22.96 -12.75 13.48
C MET A 452 24.04 -11.69 13.84
N GLN A 453 24.37 -11.53 15.12
CA GLN A 453 25.49 -10.73 15.63
C GLN A 453 26.67 -11.65 16.00
#